data_1fc9025486655f4ce6ee1d4fc321eafb
#
_entry.id   1fc9025486655f4ce6ee1d4fc321eafb
#
_cell.length_a   1.000
_cell.length_b   1.000
_cell.length_c   1.000
_cell.angle_alpha   90.00
_cell.angle_beta   90.00
_cell.angle_gamma   90.00
#
_symmetry.space_group_name_H-M   'P 1'
#
loop_
_entity.id
_entity.type
_entity.pdbx_description
1 polymer ?
#
loop_
_entity_poly.entity_id
_entity_poly.type
_entity_poly.pdbx_seq_one_letter_code
_entity_poly.pdbx_strand_id
1 'polypeptide(L)'
;MLDQFREHDLSVTLGLSGNIGRAAVAMGHADAYSVGLGMLERVNHAQTMARLRKEPDPDKEQGGGAVGGIYLSRLGSTVSAKAAQQLLNHTDIRTRVGCRIGSCRNSVTGPLDNRWAHYLHSRSSEMAETLRRPQQWRGAMEIDRLTEAISLRDRVNQHYLSDDVHKLRTRTLRSLIDEIEHEQQQAS
;
A
#
# COMPACT_ATOMS: atom_id res chain seq x y z
N MET A 1 -16.96 -17.75 3.23
CA MET A 1 -17.89 -16.70 2.73
C MET A 1 -17.52 -16.26 1.30
N LEU A 2 -16.26 -15.86 0.99
CA LEU A 2 -15.92 -15.43 -0.37
C LEU A 2 -16.01 -16.56 -1.41
N ASP A 3 -15.71 -17.79 -1.02
CA ASP A 3 -15.79 -18.96 -1.90
C ASP A 3 -17.21 -19.26 -2.37
N GLN A 4 -18.24 -18.96 -1.55
CA GLN A 4 -19.63 -19.09 -1.95
C GLN A 4 -20.00 -18.22 -3.16
N PHE A 5 -19.41 -17.03 -3.30
CA PHE A 5 -19.64 -16.20 -4.49
C PHE A 5 -19.05 -16.84 -5.74
N ARG A 6 -17.91 -17.52 -5.61
CA ARG A 6 -17.25 -18.21 -6.73
C ARG A 6 -18.01 -19.45 -7.19
N GLU A 7 -18.66 -20.17 -6.28
CA GLU A 7 -19.55 -21.28 -6.62
C GLU A 7 -20.70 -20.85 -7.53
N HIS A 8 -21.00 -19.55 -7.55
CA HIS A 8 -22.04 -18.94 -8.39
C HIS A 8 -21.45 -18.11 -9.56
N ASP A 9 -20.18 -18.35 -9.96
CA ASP A 9 -19.48 -17.60 -11.02
C ASP A 9 -19.46 -16.09 -10.81
N LEU A 10 -19.52 -15.63 -9.55
CA LEU A 10 -19.46 -14.21 -9.22
C LEU A 10 -18.02 -13.77 -8.95
N SER A 11 -17.63 -12.68 -9.58
CA SER A 11 -16.33 -12.05 -9.35
C SER A 11 -16.32 -11.29 -8.01
N VAL A 12 -15.27 -11.50 -7.23
CA VAL A 12 -15.08 -10.88 -5.90
C VAL A 12 -14.08 -9.74 -5.99
N THR A 13 -14.52 -8.53 -5.69
CA THR A 13 -13.65 -7.34 -5.61
C THR A 13 -13.64 -6.77 -4.20
N LEU A 14 -12.45 -6.61 -3.62
CA LEU A 14 -12.27 -5.98 -2.31
C LEU A 14 -12.08 -4.47 -2.46
N GLY A 15 -13.00 -3.67 -1.89
CA GLY A 15 -12.96 -2.21 -1.95
C GLY A 15 -11.98 -1.60 -0.95
N LEU A 16 -11.20 -0.59 -1.35
CA LEU A 16 -10.33 0.25 -0.51
C LEU A 16 -9.48 -0.55 0.50
N SER A 17 -8.86 -1.62 0.06
CA SER A 17 -8.23 -2.63 0.91
C SER A 17 -6.69 -2.62 0.90
N GLY A 18 -6.04 -1.86 0.03
CA GLY A 18 -4.58 -1.67 0.02
C GLY A 18 -3.79 -2.99 -0.03
N ASN A 19 -2.87 -3.20 0.93
CA ASN A 19 -2.08 -4.43 1.02
C ASN A 19 -2.93 -5.67 1.34
N ILE A 20 -4.03 -5.52 2.09
CA ILE A 20 -4.94 -6.63 2.40
C ILE A 20 -5.59 -7.14 1.10
N GLY A 21 -6.09 -6.22 0.26
CA GLY A 21 -6.68 -6.59 -1.02
C GLY A 21 -5.69 -7.27 -1.96
N ARG A 22 -4.45 -6.78 -2.00
CA ARG A 22 -3.39 -7.41 -2.78
C ARG A 22 -3.07 -8.82 -2.27
N ALA A 23 -2.95 -9.02 -0.96
CA ALA A 23 -2.74 -10.32 -0.37
C ALA A 23 -3.91 -11.28 -0.67
N ALA A 24 -5.15 -10.82 -0.55
CA ALA A 24 -6.32 -11.63 -0.89
C ALA A 24 -6.33 -12.06 -2.36
N VAL A 25 -5.92 -11.20 -3.30
CA VAL A 25 -5.76 -11.59 -4.71
C VAL A 25 -4.59 -12.58 -4.89
N ALA A 26 -3.48 -12.37 -4.17
CA ALA A 26 -2.35 -13.30 -4.22
C ALA A 26 -2.72 -14.70 -3.71
N MET A 27 -3.50 -14.76 -2.62
CA MET A 27 -4.02 -16.02 -2.05
C MET A 27 -5.17 -16.62 -2.86
N GLY A 28 -5.73 -15.89 -3.81
CA GLY A 28 -6.81 -16.36 -4.63
C GLY A 28 -8.20 -16.19 -3.99
N HIS A 29 -8.35 -15.44 -2.92
CA HIS A 29 -9.63 -15.16 -2.27
C HIS A 29 -10.45 -14.09 -2.97
N ALA A 30 -9.79 -13.22 -3.74
CA ALA A 30 -10.45 -12.19 -4.53
C ALA A 30 -9.88 -12.17 -5.96
N ASP A 31 -10.69 -11.72 -6.91
CA ASP A 31 -10.30 -11.59 -8.32
C ASP A 31 -9.68 -10.23 -8.58
N ALA A 32 -10.09 -9.22 -7.79
CA ALA A 32 -9.60 -7.87 -7.89
C ALA A 32 -9.64 -7.16 -6.53
N TYR A 33 -8.94 -6.05 -6.43
CA TYR A 33 -9.10 -5.11 -5.33
C TYR A 33 -9.07 -3.67 -5.84
N SER A 34 -9.78 -2.80 -5.16
CA SER A 34 -9.72 -1.37 -5.42
C SER A 34 -8.93 -0.65 -4.33
N VAL A 35 -8.32 0.44 -4.71
CA VAL A 35 -7.59 1.34 -3.82
C VAL A 35 -8.06 2.78 -4.07
N GLY A 36 -8.20 3.54 -2.99
CA GLY A 36 -8.42 4.98 -3.11
C GLY A 36 -7.13 5.68 -3.51
N LEU A 37 -7.25 6.80 -4.20
CA LEU A 37 -6.09 7.61 -4.58
C LEU A 37 -5.44 8.27 -3.36
N GLY A 38 -4.14 8.14 -3.22
CA GLY A 38 -3.35 8.76 -2.16
C GLY A 38 -3.62 8.17 -0.77
N MET A 39 -4.02 9.01 0.19
CA MET A 39 -4.24 8.60 1.59
C MET A 39 -5.46 7.70 1.82
N LEU A 40 -6.31 7.50 0.80
CA LEU A 40 -7.55 6.73 0.87
C LEU A 40 -7.37 5.25 0.50
N GLU A 41 -6.18 4.70 0.70
CA GLU A 41 -5.91 3.28 0.39
C GLU A 41 -6.73 2.29 1.21
N ARG A 42 -7.28 2.75 2.34
CA ARG A 42 -8.15 1.97 3.22
C ARG A 42 -9.17 2.85 3.90
N VAL A 43 -10.37 2.33 4.09
CA VAL A 43 -11.41 2.98 4.86
C VAL A 43 -11.38 2.47 6.30
N ASN A 44 -11.30 3.37 7.24
CA ASN A 44 -11.63 3.08 8.64
C ASN A 44 -13.10 3.46 8.86
N HIS A 45 -14.00 2.51 8.63
CA HIS A 45 -15.45 2.74 8.76
C HIS A 45 -15.84 3.26 10.15
N ALA A 46 -15.24 2.75 11.22
CA ALA A 46 -15.53 3.20 12.57
C ALA A 46 -15.17 4.69 12.75
N GLN A 47 -14.00 5.10 12.27
CA GLN A 47 -13.57 6.50 12.35
C GLN A 47 -14.40 7.40 11.43
N THR A 48 -14.79 6.92 10.25
CA THR A 48 -15.65 7.65 9.32
C THR A 48 -17.02 7.87 9.94
N MET A 49 -17.63 6.84 10.51
CA MET A 49 -18.92 6.94 11.21
C MET A 49 -18.83 7.84 12.44
N ALA A 50 -17.76 7.79 13.20
CA ALA A 50 -17.55 8.68 14.35
C ALA A 50 -17.42 10.16 13.92
N ARG A 51 -16.80 10.42 12.76
CA ARG A 51 -16.71 11.78 12.18
C ARG A 51 -18.06 12.28 11.68
N LEU A 52 -18.85 11.44 11.02
CA LEU A 52 -20.18 11.78 10.53
C LEU A 52 -21.18 12.08 11.65
N ARG A 53 -20.96 11.53 12.86
CA ARG A 53 -21.80 11.78 14.05
C ARG A 53 -21.42 13.07 14.81
N LYS A 54 -20.28 13.67 14.49
CA LYS A 54 -19.89 14.97 15.07
C LYS A 54 -20.53 16.09 14.28
N GLU A 55 -21.21 16.99 14.97
CA GLU A 55 -21.67 18.22 14.35
C GLU A 55 -20.47 18.98 13.76
N PRO A 56 -20.62 19.55 12.57
CA PRO A 56 -19.59 20.40 11.99
C PRO A 56 -19.31 21.58 12.93
N ASP A 57 -18.07 21.74 13.33
CA ASP A 57 -17.62 22.88 14.10
C ASP A 57 -17.58 24.09 13.13
N PRO A 58 -18.46 25.12 13.31
CA PRO A 58 -18.55 26.23 12.38
C PRO A 58 -17.29 27.09 12.33
N ASP A 59 -16.46 27.05 13.40
CA ASP A 59 -15.22 27.82 13.50
C ASP A 59 -14.00 27.07 12.97
N LYS A 60 -14.14 25.78 12.64
CA LYS A 60 -13.11 25.05 11.92
C LYS A 60 -13.28 25.27 10.43
N GLU A 61 -12.37 26.06 9.86
CA GLU A 61 -12.14 26.00 8.42
C GLU A 61 -12.13 24.52 8.02
N GLN A 62 -13.05 24.12 7.13
CA GLN A 62 -13.07 22.77 6.57
C GLN A 62 -11.71 22.57 5.93
N GLY A 63 -10.80 22.00 6.70
CA GLY A 63 -9.42 21.82 6.31
C GLY A 63 -9.39 21.12 4.95
N GLY A 64 -8.86 21.83 3.98
CA GLY A 64 -8.79 21.40 2.59
C GLY A 64 -8.38 19.96 2.49
N GLY A 65 -8.98 19.27 1.54
CA GLY A 65 -8.89 17.83 1.35
C GLY A 65 -7.47 17.30 1.56
N ALA A 66 -7.37 16.16 2.20
CA ALA A 66 -6.13 15.53 2.61
C ALA A 66 -5.04 15.73 1.56
N VAL A 67 -3.97 16.43 1.91
CA VAL A 67 -2.80 16.58 1.04
C VAL A 67 -2.34 15.16 0.74
N GLY A 68 -2.59 14.70 -0.49
CA GLY A 68 -2.32 13.32 -0.89
C GLY A 68 -0.85 12.98 -0.66
N GLY A 69 -0.60 11.85 -0.02
CA GLY A 69 0.75 11.35 0.16
C GLY A 69 1.35 10.83 -1.15
N ILE A 70 2.58 10.42 -1.07
CA ILE A 70 3.33 9.78 -2.16
C ILE A 70 3.41 8.28 -1.87
N TYR A 71 2.93 7.47 -2.80
CA TYR A 71 3.03 6.02 -2.68
C TYR A 71 4.44 5.56 -3.05
N LEU A 72 5.04 4.77 -2.18
CA LEU A 72 6.34 4.14 -2.42
C LEU A 72 6.16 2.62 -2.41
N SER A 73 6.13 2.02 -3.60
CA SER A 73 5.78 0.62 -3.82
C SER A 73 6.63 -0.36 -3.02
N ARG A 74 7.93 -0.11 -2.93
CA ARG A 74 8.87 -0.94 -2.16
C ARG A 74 8.64 -0.88 -0.66
N LEU A 75 8.09 0.22 -0.17
CA LEU A 75 7.64 0.35 1.22
C LEU A 75 6.22 -0.20 1.41
N GLY A 76 5.48 -0.45 0.33
CA GLY A 76 4.07 -0.85 0.38
C GLY A 76 3.22 0.16 1.15
N SER A 77 3.51 1.46 1.02
CA SER A 77 2.89 2.51 1.83
C SER A 77 2.87 3.85 1.13
N THR A 78 1.81 4.60 1.39
CA THR A 78 1.75 6.04 1.11
C THR A 78 2.37 6.80 2.28
N VAL A 79 3.34 7.63 1.99
CA VAL A 79 4.05 8.46 2.96
C VAL A 79 3.75 9.94 2.73
N SER A 80 3.99 10.80 3.72
CA SER A 80 3.84 12.25 3.54
C SER A 80 4.79 12.78 2.46
N ALA A 81 4.44 13.89 1.81
CA ALA A 81 5.31 14.52 0.83
C ALA A 81 6.70 14.85 1.41
N LYS A 82 6.75 15.29 2.67
CA LYS A 82 7.99 15.57 3.40
C LYS A 82 8.87 14.32 3.55
N ALA A 83 8.26 13.19 3.97
CA ALA A 83 8.97 11.92 4.08
C ALA A 83 9.49 11.44 2.72
N ALA A 84 8.63 11.50 1.68
CA ALA A 84 9.03 11.12 0.33
C ALA A 84 10.20 11.96 -0.18
N GLN A 85 10.16 13.26 0.05
CA GLN A 85 11.24 14.18 -0.35
C GLN A 85 12.55 13.86 0.37
N GLN A 86 12.51 13.59 1.68
CA GLN A 86 13.69 13.16 2.43
C GLN A 86 14.29 11.90 1.83
N LEU A 87 13.47 10.86 1.60
CA LEU A 87 13.93 9.58 1.08
C LEU A 87 14.46 9.66 -0.36
N LEU A 88 13.80 10.43 -1.24
CA LEU A 88 14.19 10.54 -2.63
C LEU A 88 15.41 11.46 -2.84
N ASN A 89 15.72 12.33 -1.88
CA ASN A 89 16.92 13.15 -1.92
C ASN A 89 18.19 12.41 -1.46
N HIS A 90 18.05 11.31 -0.72
CA HIS A 90 19.20 10.49 -0.32
C HIS A 90 19.62 9.53 -1.44
N THR A 91 20.86 9.65 -1.90
CA THR A 91 21.42 8.81 -2.98
C THR A 91 21.35 7.32 -2.66
N ASP A 92 21.64 6.93 -1.42
CA ASP A 92 21.74 5.54 -0.99
C ASP A 92 20.40 4.82 -0.95
N ILE A 93 19.33 5.54 -0.52
CA ILE A 93 18.02 4.93 -0.35
C ILE A 93 17.10 5.16 -1.55
N ARG A 94 17.33 6.24 -2.31
CA ARG A 94 16.53 6.60 -3.49
C ARG A 94 16.35 5.45 -4.48
N THR A 95 17.43 4.73 -4.78
CA THR A 95 17.40 3.59 -5.71
C THR A 95 16.58 2.41 -5.19
N ARG A 96 16.41 2.32 -3.87
CA ARG A 96 15.64 1.26 -3.21
C ARG A 96 14.17 1.61 -3.04
N VAL A 97 13.84 2.86 -2.71
CA VAL A 97 12.44 3.28 -2.47
C VAL A 97 11.78 3.91 -3.69
N GLY A 98 12.56 4.38 -4.66
CA GLY A 98 12.09 5.06 -5.86
C GLY A 98 11.31 4.15 -6.81
N CYS A 99 10.63 4.78 -7.75
CA CYS A 99 9.86 4.09 -8.77
C CYS A 99 10.76 3.34 -9.76
N ARG A 100 10.34 2.14 -10.16
CA ARG A 100 11.03 1.33 -11.19
C ARG A 100 10.57 1.65 -12.62
N ILE A 101 9.51 2.42 -12.75
CA ILE A 101 9.00 2.87 -14.06
C ILE A 101 9.99 3.88 -14.64
N GLY A 102 10.41 3.67 -15.87
CA GLY A 102 11.51 4.44 -16.49
C GLY A 102 11.30 5.94 -16.44
N SER A 103 10.10 6.43 -16.72
CA SER A 103 9.76 7.85 -16.68
C SER A 103 9.85 8.48 -15.28
N CYS A 104 9.53 7.73 -14.23
CA CYS A 104 9.69 8.18 -12.84
C CYS A 104 11.14 8.04 -12.36
N ARG A 105 11.82 6.96 -12.76
CA ARG A 105 13.19 6.65 -12.29
C ARG A 105 14.23 7.66 -12.78
N ASN A 106 14.03 8.22 -13.95
CA ASN A 106 14.95 9.17 -14.54
C ASN A 106 14.83 10.58 -13.95
N SER A 107 13.80 10.85 -13.16
CA SER A 107 13.62 12.09 -12.41
C SER A 107 13.72 11.81 -10.91
N VAL A 108 14.58 12.54 -10.22
CA VAL A 108 14.72 12.49 -8.75
C VAL A 108 13.40 12.86 -8.08
N THR A 109 12.65 13.76 -8.69
CA THR A 109 11.37 14.29 -8.21
C THR A 109 10.15 13.60 -8.83
N GLY A 110 10.33 12.69 -9.79
CA GLY A 110 9.25 12.08 -10.57
C GLY A 110 8.00 11.66 -9.77
N PRO A 111 8.14 10.92 -8.66
CA PRO A 111 6.99 10.60 -7.81
C PRO A 111 6.35 11.81 -7.13
N LEU A 112 7.10 12.91 -6.92
CA LEU A 112 6.62 14.15 -6.32
C LEU A 112 5.93 15.04 -7.35
N ASP A 113 6.42 15.05 -8.60
CA ASP A 113 5.92 15.92 -9.67
C ASP A 113 4.51 15.52 -10.12
N ASN A 114 4.27 14.22 -10.28
CA ASN A 114 2.96 13.70 -10.67
C ASN A 114 2.58 12.47 -9.84
N ARG A 115 2.23 12.73 -8.58
CA ARG A 115 1.87 11.71 -7.58
C ARG A 115 0.74 10.79 -8.02
N TRP A 116 -0.23 11.28 -8.78
CA TRP A 116 -1.39 10.50 -9.22
C TRP A 116 -1.02 9.51 -10.32
N ALA A 117 -0.32 9.98 -11.34
CA ALA A 117 0.18 9.09 -12.40
C ALA A 117 1.16 8.06 -11.82
N HIS A 118 2.06 8.50 -10.93
CA HIS A 118 2.96 7.61 -10.22
C HIS A 118 2.22 6.52 -9.43
N TYR A 119 1.19 6.91 -8.68
CA TYR A 119 0.36 5.99 -7.91
C TYR A 119 -0.29 4.92 -8.80
N LEU A 120 -1.00 5.36 -9.85
CA LEU A 120 -1.67 4.46 -10.79
C LEU A 120 -0.70 3.51 -11.48
N HIS A 121 0.43 4.02 -11.98
CA HIS A 121 1.45 3.20 -12.61
C HIS A 121 2.06 2.17 -11.64
N SER A 122 2.34 2.57 -10.42
CA SER A 122 2.91 1.69 -9.41
C SER A 122 1.96 0.56 -9.05
N ARG A 123 0.69 0.88 -8.79
CA ARG A 123 -0.34 -0.11 -8.45
C ARG A 123 -0.65 -1.07 -9.61
N SER A 124 -0.76 -0.54 -10.83
CA SER A 124 -0.95 -1.35 -12.03
C SER A 124 0.22 -2.32 -12.27
N SER A 125 1.46 -1.84 -12.11
CA SER A 125 2.66 -2.66 -12.25
C SER A 125 2.73 -3.77 -11.21
N GLU A 126 2.43 -3.46 -9.96
CA GLU A 126 2.39 -4.44 -8.86
C GLU A 126 1.35 -5.53 -9.10
N MET A 127 0.16 -5.16 -9.57
CA MET A 127 -0.89 -6.11 -9.89
C MET A 127 -0.49 -7.00 -11.05
N ALA A 128 0.04 -6.41 -12.12
CA ALA A 128 0.52 -7.16 -13.28
C ALA A 128 1.64 -8.14 -12.89
N GLU A 129 2.56 -7.76 -12.00
CA GLU A 129 3.61 -8.63 -11.49
C GLU A 129 3.02 -9.81 -10.70
N THR A 130 2.06 -9.56 -9.82
CA THR A 130 1.38 -10.60 -9.05
C THR A 130 0.65 -11.58 -9.97
N LEU A 131 -0.14 -11.09 -10.93
CA LEU A 131 -0.95 -11.92 -11.81
C LEU A 131 -0.14 -12.72 -12.86
N ARG A 132 1.07 -12.27 -13.21
CA ARG A 132 1.98 -13.04 -14.08
C ARG A 132 2.45 -14.35 -13.48
N ARG A 133 2.37 -14.49 -12.16
CA ARG A 133 2.83 -15.69 -11.47
C ARG A 133 1.72 -16.73 -11.37
N PRO A 134 2.06 -18.03 -11.48
CA PRO A 134 1.12 -19.09 -11.17
C PRO A 134 0.50 -18.90 -9.77
N GLN A 135 -0.77 -19.21 -9.62
CA GLN A 135 -1.52 -18.99 -8.37
C GLN A 135 -0.81 -19.58 -7.15
N GLN A 136 -0.31 -20.79 -7.26
CA GLN A 136 0.38 -21.50 -6.18
C GLN A 136 1.63 -20.80 -5.62
N TRP A 137 2.23 -19.88 -6.39
CA TRP A 137 3.45 -19.16 -5.98
C TRP A 137 3.17 -17.75 -5.46
N ARG A 138 1.97 -17.22 -5.69
CA ARG A 138 1.66 -15.82 -5.40
C ARG A 138 1.71 -15.53 -3.91
N GLY A 139 1.22 -16.45 -3.06
CA GLY A 139 1.23 -16.30 -1.60
C GLY A 139 2.66 -16.18 -1.05
N ALA A 140 3.55 -17.11 -1.43
CA ALA A 140 4.96 -17.08 -1.01
C ALA A 140 5.65 -15.78 -1.48
N MET A 141 5.41 -15.36 -2.72
CA MET A 141 5.97 -14.11 -3.24
C MET A 141 5.42 -12.86 -2.52
N GLU A 142 4.18 -12.90 -2.06
CA GLU A 142 3.61 -11.80 -1.29
C GLU A 142 4.24 -11.73 0.10
N ILE A 143 4.55 -12.87 0.75
CA ILE A 143 5.33 -12.94 1.99
C ILE A 143 6.71 -12.31 1.79
N ASP A 144 7.43 -12.69 0.73
CA ASP A 144 8.76 -12.15 0.41
C ASP A 144 8.69 -10.62 0.24
N ARG A 145 7.72 -10.13 -0.52
CA ARG A 145 7.50 -8.70 -0.73
C ARG A 145 7.22 -7.95 0.58
N LEU A 146 6.36 -8.50 1.43
CA LEU A 146 6.01 -7.89 2.71
C LEU A 146 7.22 -7.88 3.66
N THR A 147 8.00 -8.95 3.66
CA THR A 147 9.24 -9.08 4.46
C THR A 147 10.29 -8.06 4.00
N GLU A 148 10.50 -7.91 2.69
CA GLU A 148 11.36 -6.86 2.15
C GLU A 148 10.88 -5.46 2.53
N ALA A 149 9.56 -5.21 2.45
CA ALA A 149 8.98 -3.92 2.83
C ALA A 149 9.16 -3.61 4.32
N ILE A 150 9.04 -4.61 5.21
CA ILE A 150 9.30 -4.47 6.65
C ILE A 150 10.76 -4.09 6.88
N SER A 151 11.69 -4.87 6.33
CA SER A 151 13.14 -4.62 6.46
C SER A 151 13.52 -3.21 5.95
N LEU A 152 12.94 -2.82 4.82
CA LEU A 152 13.20 -1.50 4.25
C LEU A 152 12.60 -0.37 5.11
N ARG A 153 11.39 -0.56 5.69
CA ARG A 153 10.77 0.41 6.62
C ARG A 153 11.59 0.58 7.88
N ASP A 154 12.05 -0.51 8.47
CA ASP A 154 12.88 -0.47 9.68
C ASP A 154 14.17 0.31 9.42
N ARG A 155 14.85 0.04 8.30
CA ARG A 155 16.04 0.79 7.86
C ARG A 155 15.76 2.27 7.61
N VAL A 156 14.65 2.58 6.93
CA VAL A 156 14.23 3.94 6.64
C VAL A 156 13.92 4.70 7.93
N ASN A 157 13.22 4.09 8.85
CA ASN A 157 12.89 4.67 10.16
C ASN A 157 14.13 4.99 10.99
N GLN A 158 15.15 4.14 10.88
CA GLN A 158 16.37 4.24 11.69
C GLN A 158 17.35 5.28 11.16
N HIS A 159 17.47 5.43 9.84
CA HIS A 159 18.60 6.16 9.25
C HIS A 159 18.22 7.33 8.33
N TYR A 160 16.96 7.41 7.86
CA TYR A 160 16.63 8.33 6.77
C TYR A 160 15.45 9.27 7.04
N LEU A 161 14.66 9.01 8.07
CA LEU A 161 13.55 9.88 8.47
C LEU A 161 13.92 10.68 9.71
N SER A 162 13.77 12.00 9.62
CA SER A 162 13.91 12.90 10.76
C SER A 162 12.84 12.66 11.83
N ASP A 163 13.07 13.11 13.05
CA ASP A 163 12.19 12.87 14.19
C ASP A 163 10.83 13.57 14.08
N ASP A 164 10.74 14.62 13.25
CA ASP A 164 9.52 15.35 12.97
C ASP A 164 8.63 14.69 11.89
N VAL A 165 9.05 13.54 11.37
CA VAL A 165 8.29 12.73 10.41
C VAL A 165 7.80 11.45 11.08
N HIS A 166 6.53 11.13 10.87
CA HIS A 166 5.95 9.90 11.40
C HIS A 166 6.69 8.66 10.89
N LYS A 167 7.14 7.83 11.82
CA LYS A 167 7.78 6.56 11.49
C LYS A 167 6.81 5.60 10.80
N LEU A 168 7.32 4.81 9.88
CA LEU A 168 6.55 3.84 9.11
C LEU A 168 6.23 2.60 9.96
N ARG A 169 4.96 2.30 10.12
CA ARG A 169 4.51 1.16 10.94
C ARG A 169 4.68 -0.15 10.17
N THR A 170 5.22 -1.17 10.84
CA THR A 170 5.43 -2.53 10.28
C THR A 170 4.40 -3.55 10.78
N ARG A 171 3.72 -3.25 11.90
CA ARG A 171 2.81 -4.20 12.57
C ARG A 171 1.77 -4.83 11.63
N THR A 172 1.10 -4.01 10.82
CA THR A 172 0.06 -4.52 9.90
C THR A 172 0.65 -5.46 8.84
N LEU A 173 1.89 -5.21 8.38
CA LEU A 173 2.53 -6.09 7.41
C LEU A 173 2.91 -7.43 8.05
N ARG A 174 3.39 -7.42 9.31
CA ARG A 174 3.70 -8.64 10.06
C ARG A 174 2.45 -9.49 10.26
N SER A 175 1.36 -8.89 10.77
CA SER A 175 0.09 -9.63 10.92
C SER A 175 -0.42 -10.20 9.59
N LEU A 176 -0.16 -9.54 8.47
CA LEU A 176 -0.58 -10.04 7.17
C LEU A 176 0.28 -11.22 6.70
N ILE A 177 1.58 -11.22 7.01
CA ILE A 177 2.46 -12.38 6.78
C ILE A 177 1.98 -13.56 7.60
N ASP A 178 1.77 -13.35 8.91
CA ASP A 178 1.32 -14.41 9.82
C ASP A 178 0.02 -15.08 9.32
N GLU A 179 -0.91 -14.29 8.79
CA GLU A 179 -2.18 -14.78 8.23
C GLU A 179 -1.97 -15.60 6.95
N ILE A 180 -1.16 -15.11 6.01
CA ILE A 180 -0.87 -15.82 4.76
C ILE A 180 -0.17 -17.16 5.06
N GLU A 181 0.81 -17.18 5.97
CA GLU A 181 1.52 -18.39 6.38
C GLU A 181 0.56 -19.41 7.03
N HIS A 182 -0.33 -18.92 7.90
CA HIS A 182 -1.32 -19.76 8.55
C HIS A 182 -2.26 -20.44 7.54
N GLU A 183 -2.78 -19.69 6.56
CA GLU A 183 -3.62 -20.25 5.51
C GLU A 183 -2.90 -21.26 4.63
N GLN A 184 -1.64 -20.99 4.27
CA GLN A 184 -0.83 -21.94 3.48
C GLN A 184 -0.60 -23.26 4.23
N GLN A 185 -0.40 -23.22 5.55
CA GLN A 185 -0.26 -24.42 6.37
C GLN A 185 -1.55 -25.23 6.47
N GLN A 186 -2.72 -24.57 6.44
CA GLN A 186 -4.01 -25.26 6.46
C GLN A 186 -4.37 -25.92 5.12
N ALA A 187 -3.83 -25.40 4.02
CA ALA A 187 -4.08 -25.90 2.67
C ALA A 187 -3.11 -27.02 2.22
N SER A 188 -2.08 -27.33 3.02
CA SER A 188 -1.05 -28.36 2.76
C SER A 188 -1.40 -29.68 3.40
#